data_f4136b155c8ec03bdfb5869de2d5a185
#
_entry.id   f4136b155c8ec03bdfb5869de2d5a185
#
_cell.length_a   1.000
_cell.length_b   1.000
_cell.length_c   1.000
_cell.angle_alpha   90.00
_cell.angle_beta   90.00
_cell.angle_gamma   90.00
#
_symmetry.space_group_name_H-M   'P 1'
#
loop_
_entity.id
_entity.type
_entity.pdbx_description
1 polymer ?
#
loop_
_entity_poly.entity_id
_entity_poly.type
_entity_poly.pdbx_seq_one_letter_code
_entity_poly.pdbx_strand_id
1 'polypeptide(L)'
;MSNVHVFDHPLIQHKLSILRDKNTGSKAFRELVSEIAMLMCYEATRDLPLEDVEVETPLAVAKCRHIAGKKLAIVPILRAGLGMVDGMVALMPNVKVGHIGLYRDPNTLEPVKYYFKMPPDIQERDAIIVDPMLATGGSAAAAAMFLKEVGVKHIKLMSIIGAPEGVERMQTEHPDVDIYVAGMDEKLNDHGYIVHGLGDAGDRIFGTK
;
A
#
# COMPACT_ATOMS: atom_id res chain seq x y z
N MET A 1 -5.49 -18.66 -3.35
CA MET A 1 -4.93 -18.22 -2.06
C MET A 1 -4.13 -16.97 -2.37
N SER A 2 -4.37 -15.87 -1.66
CA SER A 2 -3.58 -14.66 -1.79
C SER A 2 -2.12 -14.95 -1.50
N ASN A 3 -1.22 -14.39 -2.31
CA ASN A 3 0.20 -14.51 -2.06
C ASN A 3 0.62 -13.45 -1.04
N VAL A 4 1.40 -13.84 -0.04
CA VAL A 4 1.99 -12.92 0.93
C VAL A 4 3.46 -12.77 0.60
N HIS A 5 3.86 -11.56 0.22
CA HIS A 5 5.21 -11.21 -0.14
C HIS A 5 5.84 -10.40 1.00
N VAL A 6 6.73 -11.03 1.76
CA VAL A 6 7.51 -10.34 2.80
C VAL A 6 8.88 -9.99 2.22
N PHE A 7 9.25 -8.72 2.26
CA PHE A 7 10.50 -8.25 1.70
C PHE A 7 11.68 -8.52 2.64
N ASP A 8 12.72 -9.13 2.11
CA ASP A 8 14.00 -9.38 2.81
C ASP A 8 15.15 -8.50 2.30
N HIS A 9 14.87 -7.58 1.37
CA HIS A 9 15.87 -6.74 0.75
C HIS A 9 16.62 -5.88 1.78
N PRO A 10 17.98 -5.93 1.85
CA PRO A 10 18.76 -5.27 2.90
C PRO A 10 18.48 -3.77 3.03
N LEU A 11 18.26 -3.07 1.92
CA LEU A 11 17.97 -1.63 1.93
C LEU A 11 16.61 -1.33 2.58
N ILE A 12 15.60 -2.16 2.34
CA ILE A 12 14.28 -2.03 2.99
C ILE A 12 14.43 -2.31 4.48
N GLN A 13 15.11 -3.38 4.86
CA GLN A 13 15.31 -3.75 6.26
C GLN A 13 16.11 -2.69 7.05
N HIS A 14 17.13 -2.10 6.43
CA HIS A 14 17.89 -0.99 7.00
C HIS A 14 16.98 0.22 7.27
N LYS A 15 16.20 0.65 6.27
CA LYS A 15 15.26 1.78 6.42
C LYS A 15 14.16 1.50 7.45
N LEU A 16 13.66 0.28 7.48
CA LEU A 16 12.68 -0.16 8.44
C LEU A 16 13.22 -0.11 9.89
N SER A 17 14.48 -0.48 10.11
CA SER A 17 15.08 -0.39 11.45
C SER A 17 15.16 1.06 11.96
N ILE A 18 15.49 2.02 11.09
CA ILE A 18 15.51 3.45 11.45
C ILE A 18 14.09 3.96 11.67
N LEU A 19 13.13 3.53 10.84
CA LEU A 19 11.72 3.91 10.96
C LEU A 19 11.13 3.47 12.31
N ARG A 20 11.53 2.30 12.82
CA ARG A 20 11.10 1.75 14.12
C ARG A 20 11.59 2.55 15.31
N ASP A 21 12.74 3.22 15.23
CA ASP A 21 13.30 3.97 16.36
C ASP A 21 12.30 5.05 16.83
N LYS A 22 11.97 5.01 18.11
CA LYS A 22 11.06 5.98 18.75
C LYS A 22 11.56 7.43 18.66
N ASN A 23 12.87 7.62 18.47
CA ASN A 23 13.49 8.93 18.36
C ASN A 23 13.49 9.47 16.92
N THR A 24 13.07 8.68 15.95
CA THR A 24 12.93 9.15 14.57
C THR A 24 11.84 10.21 14.48
N GLY A 25 12.25 11.46 14.26
CA GLY A 25 11.33 12.60 14.19
C GLY A 25 10.44 12.57 12.93
N SER A 26 9.34 13.30 12.94
CA SER A 26 8.29 13.23 11.90
C SER A 26 8.80 13.51 10.48
N LYS A 27 9.81 14.39 10.29
CA LYS A 27 10.41 14.61 8.97
C LYS A 27 11.07 13.33 8.44
N ALA A 28 12.00 12.77 9.20
CA ALA A 28 12.71 11.56 8.80
C ALA A 28 11.77 10.37 8.67
N PHE A 29 10.75 10.27 9.53
CA PHE A 29 9.72 9.23 9.45
C PHE A 29 8.96 9.30 8.12
N ARG A 30 8.51 10.49 7.68
CA ARG A 30 7.86 10.66 6.36
C ARG A 30 8.76 10.29 5.20
N GLU A 31 10.02 10.74 5.24
CA GLU A 31 11.00 10.43 4.19
C GLU A 31 11.20 8.92 4.08
N LEU A 32 11.40 8.23 5.21
CA LEU A 32 11.57 6.77 5.24
C LEU A 32 10.32 6.00 4.77
N VAL A 33 9.12 6.43 5.17
CA VAL A 33 7.85 5.84 4.70
C VAL A 33 7.75 5.94 3.18
N SER A 34 8.04 7.12 2.61
CA SER A 34 8.02 7.36 1.18
C SER A 34 9.07 6.51 0.43
N GLU A 35 10.29 6.43 0.96
CA GLU A 35 11.38 5.65 0.36
C GLU A 35 11.11 4.14 0.39
N ILE A 36 10.60 3.61 1.52
CA ILE A 36 10.21 2.20 1.63
C ILE A 36 9.07 1.91 0.66
N ALA A 37 8.05 2.78 0.60
CA ALA A 37 6.92 2.62 -0.32
C ALA A 37 7.37 2.59 -1.79
N MET A 38 8.34 3.42 -2.18
CA MET A 38 8.93 3.42 -3.52
C MET A 38 9.61 2.07 -3.84
N LEU A 39 10.43 1.56 -2.92
CA LEU A 39 11.14 0.27 -3.10
C LEU A 39 10.15 -0.89 -3.18
N MET A 40 9.14 -0.91 -2.32
CA MET A 40 8.09 -1.92 -2.35
C MET A 40 7.27 -1.85 -3.63
N CYS A 41 6.96 -0.64 -4.11
CA CYS A 41 6.23 -0.43 -5.34
C CYS A 41 6.95 -1.00 -6.56
N TYR A 42 8.27 -0.86 -6.64
CA TYR A 42 9.09 -1.45 -7.69
C TYR A 42 8.87 -2.97 -7.79
N GLU A 43 8.86 -3.67 -6.67
CA GLU A 43 8.61 -5.12 -6.66
C GLU A 43 7.13 -5.46 -6.88
N ALA A 44 6.21 -4.73 -6.26
CA ALA A 44 4.77 -4.97 -6.40
C ALA A 44 4.24 -4.73 -7.82
N THR A 45 5.02 -4.07 -8.68
CA THR A 45 4.69 -3.81 -10.09
C THR A 45 5.42 -4.72 -11.08
N ARG A 46 6.15 -5.75 -10.59
CA ARG A 46 6.95 -6.66 -11.43
C ARG A 46 6.14 -7.44 -12.47
N ASP A 47 4.88 -7.68 -12.21
CA ASP A 47 3.94 -8.45 -13.04
C ASP A 47 3.12 -7.59 -14.02
N LEU A 48 3.39 -6.29 -14.10
CA LEU A 48 2.67 -5.42 -15.05
C LEU A 48 2.86 -5.90 -16.49
N PRO A 49 1.77 -6.02 -17.25
CA PRO A 49 1.84 -6.46 -18.65
C PRO A 49 2.57 -5.43 -19.50
N LEU A 50 3.33 -5.93 -20.46
CA LEU A 50 4.05 -5.12 -21.44
C LEU A 50 3.52 -5.36 -22.84
N GLU A 51 3.51 -4.33 -23.68
CA GLU A 51 3.20 -4.39 -25.11
C GLU A 51 4.38 -3.92 -25.94
N ASP A 52 4.51 -4.49 -27.15
CA ASP A 52 5.56 -4.09 -28.07
C ASP A 52 5.14 -2.81 -28.81
N VAL A 53 6.06 -1.85 -28.88
CA VAL A 53 5.89 -0.58 -29.58
C VAL A 53 7.11 -0.26 -30.41
N GLU A 54 6.92 0.44 -31.54
CA GLU A 54 8.02 0.99 -32.30
C GLU A 54 8.38 2.39 -31.77
N VAL A 55 9.65 2.60 -31.50
CA VAL A 55 10.17 3.88 -31.00
C VAL A 55 11.25 4.36 -31.97
N GLU A 56 11.09 5.58 -32.48
CA GLU A 56 12.12 6.26 -33.27
C GLU A 56 13.21 6.75 -32.33
N THR A 57 14.39 6.15 -32.45
CA THR A 57 15.60 6.56 -31.73
C THR A 57 16.42 7.53 -32.57
N PRO A 58 17.44 8.23 -32.02
CA PRO A 58 18.31 9.08 -32.82
C PRO A 58 19.04 8.38 -33.98
N LEU A 59 19.09 7.05 -34.01
CA LEU A 59 19.83 6.27 -35.02
C LEU A 59 18.96 5.43 -35.92
N ALA A 60 17.84 4.85 -35.40
CA ALA A 60 16.97 3.95 -36.15
C ALA A 60 15.67 3.70 -35.39
N VAL A 61 14.67 3.10 -36.07
CA VAL A 61 13.47 2.59 -35.37
C VAL A 61 13.82 1.32 -34.61
N ALA A 62 13.49 1.30 -33.31
CA ALA A 62 13.70 0.18 -32.41
C ALA A 62 12.38 -0.41 -31.93
N LYS A 63 12.30 -1.73 -31.78
CA LYS A 63 11.21 -2.40 -31.06
C LYS A 63 11.48 -2.32 -29.58
N CYS A 64 10.58 -1.65 -28.85
CA CYS A 64 10.64 -1.43 -27.41
C CYS A 64 9.41 -2.01 -26.72
N ARG A 65 9.43 -2.03 -25.39
CA ARG A 65 8.32 -2.52 -24.59
C ARG A 65 7.81 -1.43 -23.66
N HIS A 66 6.52 -1.15 -23.72
CA HIS A 66 5.83 -0.24 -22.84
C HIS A 66 4.87 -1.01 -21.92
N ILE A 67 4.56 -0.46 -20.77
CA ILE A 67 3.52 -1.02 -19.92
C ILE A 67 2.19 -0.92 -20.66
N ALA A 68 1.48 -2.04 -20.80
CA ALA A 68 0.23 -2.13 -21.56
C ALA A 68 -0.96 -1.49 -20.82
N GLY A 69 -1.92 -0.99 -21.57
CA GLY A 69 -3.26 -0.58 -21.10
C GLY A 69 -3.32 0.56 -20.08
N LYS A 70 -4.47 0.73 -19.47
CA LYS A 70 -4.71 1.58 -18.29
C LYS A 70 -4.22 0.83 -17.05
N LYS A 71 -3.23 1.37 -16.36
CA LYS A 71 -2.32 0.60 -15.53
C LYS A 71 -2.77 0.54 -14.09
N LEU A 72 -2.44 1.55 -13.31
CA LEU A 72 -2.54 1.49 -11.87
C LEU A 72 -3.33 2.66 -11.28
N ALA A 73 -3.93 2.41 -10.12
CA ALA A 73 -4.36 3.43 -9.19
C ALA A 73 -3.80 3.12 -7.80
N ILE A 74 -3.25 4.11 -7.13
CA ILE A 74 -2.84 4.04 -5.73
C ILE A 74 -4.03 4.48 -4.89
N VAL A 75 -4.35 3.71 -3.86
CA VAL A 75 -5.51 3.96 -3.00
C VAL A 75 -5.08 3.98 -1.54
N PRO A 76 -4.61 5.15 -1.03
CA PRO A 76 -4.29 5.29 0.37
C PRO A 76 -5.53 5.22 1.26
N ILE A 77 -5.40 4.48 2.36
CA ILE A 77 -6.35 4.55 3.48
C ILE A 77 -5.97 5.78 4.32
N LEU A 78 -6.87 6.73 4.37
CA LEU A 78 -6.67 7.97 5.12
C LEU A 78 -6.65 7.67 6.63
N ARG A 79 -5.76 8.32 7.40
CA ARG A 79 -4.78 9.36 7.02
C ARG A 79 -3.41 8.78 6.67
N ALA A 80 -2.98 7.71 7.37
CA ALA A 80 -1.60 7.20 7.37
C ALA A 80 -1.09 6.77 5.98
N GLY A 81 -1.95 6.19 5.16
CA GLY A 81 -1.62 5.76 3.80
C GLY A 81 -1.10 6.88 2.89
N LEU A 82 -1.44 8.15 3.18
CA LEU A 82 -0.93 9.30 2.41
C LEU A 82 0.60 9.40 2.42
N GLY A 83 1.25 8.99 3.52
CA GLY A 83 2.71 9.01 3.61
C GLY A 83 3.42 8.10 2.61
N MET A 84 2.73 7.11 2.06
CA MET A 84 3.29 6.19 1.07
C MET A 84 3.13 6.68 -0.38
N VAL A 85 2.22 7.64 -0.63
CA VAL A 85 1.82 8.03 -1.99
C VAL A 85 2.95 8.69 -2.76
N ASP A 86 3.65 9.65 -2.14
CA ASP A 86 4.66 10.47 -2.83
C ASP A 86 5.80 9.63 -3.41
N GLY A 87 6.28 8.62 -2.67
CA GLY A 87 7.31 7.69 -3.14
C GLY A 87 6.85 6.87 -4.35
N MET A 88 5.61 6.42 -4.35
CA MET A 88 5.05 5.67 -5.47
C MET A 88 4.78 6.55 -6.70
N VAL A 89 4.28 7.77 -6.50
CA VAL A 89 4.08 8.75 -7.58
C VAL A 89 5.40 9.17 -8.20
N ALA A 90 6.47 9.32 -7.40
CA ALA A 90 7.81 9.61 -7.92
C ALA A 90 8.32 8.52 -8.87
N LEU A 91 8.00 7.25 -8.59
CA LEU A 91 8.34 6.11 -9.45
C LEU A 91 7.42 6.00 -10.67
N MET A 92 6.14 6.34 -10.51
CA MET A 92 5.10 6.23 -11.54
C MET A 92 4.33 7.56 -11.71
N PRO A 93 4.90 8.60 -12.37
CA PRO A 93 4.31 9.95 -12.40
C PRO A 93 2.90 10.04 -13.00
N ASN A 94 2.53 9.08 -13.86
CA ASN A 94 1.21 9.04 -14.51
C ASN A 94 0.17 8.20 -13.76
N VAL A 95 0.52 7.64 -12.59
CA VAL A 95 -0.42 6.86 -11.79
C VAL A 95 -1.59 7.72 -11.30
N LYS A 96 -2.78 7.16 -11.22
CA LYS A 96 -3.92 7.84 -10.62
C LYS A 96 -3.98 7.54 -9.11
N VAL A 97 -4.52 8.47 -8.35
CA VAL A 97 -4.68 8.33 -6.91
C VAL A 97 -6.16 8.45 -6.55
N GLY A 98 -6.71 7.41 -5.93
CA GLY A 98 -8.00 7.44 -5.26
C GLY A 98 -7.80 7.56 -3.75
N HIS A 99 -8.83 7.87 -2.99
CA HIS A 99 -8.72 7.99 -1.54
C HIS A 99 -9.89 7.29 -0.85
N ILE A 100 -9.58 6.53 0.20
CA ILE A 100 -10.57 5.93 1.08
C ILE A 100 -10.35 6.44 2.49
N GLY A 101 -11.37 7.09 3.06
CA GLY A 101 -11.38 7.49 4.46
C GLY A 101 -12.25 6.52 5.26
N LEU A 102 -11.65 5.90 6.27
CA LEU A 102 -12.30 4.95 7.17
C LEU A 102 -12.09 5.39 8.61
N TYR A 103 -13.11 5.20 9.43
CA TYR A 103 -12.96 5.22 10.88
C TYR A 103 -13.63 3.97 11.46
N ARG A 104 -13.22 3.61 12.66
CA ARG A 104 -13.86 2.50 13.38
C ARG A 104 -15.00 3.06 14.21
N ASP A 105 -16.22 2.56 13.99
CA ASP A 105 -17.36 2.91 14.83
C ASP A 105 -17.08 2.54 16.29
N PRO A 106 -17.23 3.47 17.24
CA PRO A 106 -16.88 3.20 18.64
C PRO A 106 -17.80 2.18 19.32
N ASN A 107 -19.01 1.93 18.78
CA ASN A 107 -19.97 1.02 19.35
C ASN A 107 -19.91 -0.38 18.72
N THR A 108 -19.83 -0.44 17.38
CA THR A 108 -19.82 -1.71 16.62
C THR A 108 -18.41 -2.22 16.34
N LEU A 109 -17.40 -1.35 16.46
CA LEU A 109 -16.00 -1.59 16.07
C LEU A 109 -15.82 -1.92 14.58
N GLU A 110 -16.86 -1.76 13.77
CA GLU A 110 -16.80 -1.97 12.34
C GLU A 110 -16.22 -0.76 11.60
N PRO A 111 -15.54 -0.99 10.46
CA PRO A 111 -15.03 0.11 9.64
C PRO A 111 -16.16 0.83 8.92
N VAL A 112 -16.26 2.14 9.13
CA VAL A 112 -17.24 3.03 8.49
C VAL A 112 -16.55 3.92 7.49
N LYS A 113 -17.06 3.93 6.26
CA LYS A 113 -16.57 4.78 5.16
C LYS A 113 -17.12 6.20 5.30
N TYR A 114 -16.25 7.18 5.53
CA TYR A 114 -16.64 8.61 5.55
C TYR A 114 -16.17 9.36 4.30
N TYR A 115 -15.21 8.83 3.55
CA TYR A 115 -14.73 9.43 2.31
C TYR A 115 -14.37 8.36 1.29
N PHE A 116 -14.80 8.55 0.06
CA PHE A 116 -14.48 7.66 -1.04
C PHE A 116 -14.45 8.46 -2.35
N LYS A 117 -13.26 8.62 -2.91
CA LYS A 117 -13.07 9.33 -4.17
C LYS A 117 -12.10 8.57 -5.04
N MET A 118 -12.58 8.07 -6.17
CA MET A 118 -11.80 7.26 -7.11
C MET A 118 -11.69 7.96 -8.46
N PRO A 119 -10.66 7.62 -9.25
CA PRO A 119 -10.63 7.95 -10.68
C PRO A 119 -11.90 7.42 -11.37
N PRO A 120 -12.44 8.16 -12.36
CA PRO A 120 -13.70 7.76 -13.03
C PRO A 120 -13.60 6.43 -13.78
N ASP A 121 -12.41 5.99 -14.10
CA ASP A 121 -12.10 4.75 -14.80
C ASP A 121 -11.44 3.68 -13.91
N ILE A 122 -11.73 3.72 -12.60
CA ILE A 122 -11.09 2.84 -11.61
C ILE A 122 -11.32 1.35 -11.91
N GLN A 123 -12.46 0.97 -12.48
CA GLN A 123 -12.79 -0.41 -12.86
C GLN A 123 -11.93 -0.97 -13.99
N GLU A 124 -11.20 -0.09 -14.71
CA GLU A 124 -10.26 -0.47 -15.77
C GLU A 124 -8.80 -0.50 -15.31
N ARG A 125 -8.56 -0.29 -14.02
CA ARG A 125 -7.24 -0.20 -13.40
C ARG A 125 -7.02 -1.28 -12.37
N ASP A 126 -5.77 -1.70 -12.23
CA ASP A 126 -5.34 -2.44 -11.05
C ASP A 126 -5.15 -1.46 -9.90
N ALA A 127 -5.66 -1.79 -8.73
CA ALA A 127 -5.57 -0.94 -7.55
C ALA A 127 -4.53 -1.45 -6.55
N ILE A 128 -3.71 -0.54 -6.04
CA ILE A 128 -2.81 -0.82 -4.93
C ILE A 128 -3.31 -0.05 -3.71
N ILE A 129 -3.91 -0.76 -2.77
CA ILE A 129 -4.27 -0.20 -1.46
C ILE A 129 -2.98 0.00 -0.68
N VAL A 130 -2.81 1.16 -0.05
CA VAL A 130 -1.64 1.46 0.77
C VAL A 130 -2.04 1.93 2.16
N ASP A 131 -1.48 1.27 3.16
CA ASP A 131 -1.58 1.60 4.58
C ASP A 131 -0.28 1.17 5.27
N PRO A 132 0.43 2.04 6.00
CA PRO A 132 1.67 1.66 6.67
C PRO A 132 1.56 0.44 7.59
N MET A 133 0.39 0.16 8.13
CA MET A 133 0.21 -0.89 9.14
C MET A 133 -0.95 -1.83 8.83
N LEU A 134 -0.65 -3.10 8.60
CA LEU A 134 -1.63 -4.18 8.53
C LEU A 134 -1.74 -4.85 9.92
N ALA A 135 -2.49 -4.22 10.83
CA ALA A 135 -2.67 -4.72 12.20
C ALA A 135 -3.78 -5.78 12.28
N THR A 136 -5.04 -5.38 12.53
CA THR A 136 -6.18 -6.29 12.58
C THR A 136 -6.76 -6.65 11.20
N GLY A 137 -6.31 -5.98 10.15
CA GLY A 137 -6.79 -6.16 8.79
C GLY A 137 -8.15 -5.50 8.46
N GLY A 138 -8.86 -4.97 9.46
CA GLY A 138 -10.21 -4.45 9.27
C GLY A 138 -10.33 -3.33 8.24
N SER A 139 -9.43 -2.32 8.30
CA SER A 139 -9.43 -1.21 7.34
C SER A 139 -9.04 -1.68 5.93
N ALA A 140 -8.05 -2.58 5.82
CA ALA A 140 -7.61 -3.13 4.55
C ALA A 140 -8.71 -3.98 3.90
N ALA A 141 -9.38 -4.84 4.67
CA ALA A 141 -10.49 -5.65 4.19
C ALA A 141 -11.67 -4.79 3.71
N ALA A 142 -12.07 -3.78 4.49
CA ALA A 142 -13.11 -2.85 4.07
C ALA A 142 -12.74 -2.07 2.81
N ALA A 143 -11.50 -1.62 2.68
CA ALA A 143 -11.03 -0.93 1.47
C ALA A 143 -11.08 -1.85 0.24
N ALA A 144 -10.65 -3.11 0.38
CA ALA A 144 -10.74 -4.11 -0.70
C ALA A 144 -12.19 -4.38 -1.10
N MET A 145 -13.09 -4.53 -0.12
CA MET A 145 -14.53 -4.68 -0.36
C MET A 145 -15.09 -3.51 -1.18
N PHE A 146 -14.84 -2.27 -0.76
CA PHE A 146 -15.36 -1.08 -1.47
C PHE A 146 -14.79 -0.92 -2.88
N LEU A 147 -13.55 -1.32 -3.12
CA LEU A 147 -12.99 -1.32 -4.48
C LEU A 147 -13.64 -2.39 -5.36
N LYS A 148 -13.94 -3.56 -4.83
CA LYS A 148 -14.68 -4.62 -5.55
C LYS A 148 -16.10 -4.17 -5.89
N GLU A 149 -16.79 -3.47 -4.99
CA GLU A 149 -18.13 -2.92 -5.22
C GLU A 149 -18.18 -1.96 -6.42
N VAL A 150 -17.10 -1.20 -6.67
CA VAL A 150 -17.00 -0.30 -7.83
C VAL A 150 -16.36 -0.96 -9.06
N GLY A 151 -16.16 -2.28 -9.03
CA GLY A 151 -15.78 -3.08 -10.17
C GLY A 151 -14.27 -3.26 -10.40
N VAL A 152 -13.43 -2.93 -9.44
CA VAL A 152 -11.99 -3.23 -9.52
C VAL A 152 -11.76 -4.73 -9.45
N LYS A 153 -11.02 -5.27 -10.42
CA LYS A 153 -10.81 -6.73 -10.55
C LYS A 153 -9.52 -7.21 -9.91
N HIS A 154 -8.46 -6.41 -10.02
CA HIS A 154 -7.14 -6.75 -9.50
C HIS A 154 -6.76 -5.77 -8.42
N ILE A 155 -6.55 -6.28 -7.22
CA ILE A 155 -6.23 -5.49 -6.03
C ILE A 155 -4.99 -6.07 -5.38
N LYS A 156 -4.05 -5.20 -5.04
CA LYS A 156 -2.91 -5.50 -4.19
C LYS A 156 -3.01 -4.66 -2.91
N LEU A 157 -2.52 -5.20 -1.81
CA LEU A 157 -2.34 -4.46 -0.56
C LEU A 157 -0.86 -4.31 -0.28
N MET A 158 -0.44 -3.10 0.06
CA MET A 158 0.94 -2.78 0.40
C MET A 158 1.00 -2.13 1.77
N SER A 159 1.70 -2.76 2.72
CA SER A 159 1.89 -2.25 4.08
C SER A 159 3.36 -2.32 4.50
N ILE A 160 3.83 -1.32 5.25
CA ILE A 160 5.23 -1.31 5.71
C ILE A 160 5.46 -2.39 6.76
N ILE A 161 4.55 -2.50 7.74
CA ILE A 161 4.58 -3.61 8.70
C ILE A 161 3.23 -4.31 8.75
N GLY A 162 3.27 -5.60 9.04
CA GLY A 162 2.09 -6.42 9.23
C GLY A 162 2.18 -7.30 10.46
N ALA A 163 1.02 -7.73 10.96
CA ALA A 163 0.86 -8.78 11.95
C ALA A 163 0.16 -9.98 11.33
N PRO A 164 0.41 -11.20 11.82
CA PRO A 164 -0.23 -12.43 11.32
C PRO A 164 -1.76 -12.35 11.29
N GLU A 165 -2.35 -11.74 12.31
CA GLU A 165 -3.81 -11.60 12.44
C GLU A 165 -4.42 -10.78 11.30
N GLY A 166 -3.74 -9.69 10.89
CA GLY A 166 -4.19 -8.88 9.75
C GLY A 166 -4.04 -9.59 8.41
N VAL A 167 -2.96 -10.34 8.25
CA VAL A 167 -2.74 -11.17 7.05
C VAL A 167 -3.78 -12.27 6.96
N GLU A 168 -4.02 -13.02 8.04
CA GLU A 168 -5.03 -14.10 8.09
C GLU A 168 -6.42 -13.57 7.75
N ARG A 169 -6.80 -12.42 8.29
CA ARG A 169 -8.08 -11.78 7.97
C ARG A 169 -8.18 -11.46 6.48
N MET A 170 -7.17 -10.84 5.90
CA MET A 170 -7.14 -10.51 4.47
C MET A 170 -7.22 -11.77 3.61
N GLN A 171 -6.49 -12.82 3.97
CA GLN A 171 -6.53 -14.10 3.25
C GLN A 171 -7.89 -14.79 3.34
N THR A 172 -8.60 -14.62 4.44
CA THR A 172 -9.93 -15.21 4.66
C THR A 172 -11.01 -14.43 3.91
N GLU A 173 -11.04 -13.11 4.05
CA GLU A 173 -12.09 -12.26 3.48
C GLU A 173 -11.81 -11.92 2.00
N HIS A 174 -10.54 -11.82 1.59
CA HIS A 174 -10.11 -11.42 0.25
C HIS A 174 -8.94 -12.30 -0.27
N PRO A 175 -9.19 -13.61 -0.52
CA PRO A 175 -8.15 -14.56 -0.95
C PRO A 175 -7.56 -14.27 -2.35
N ASP A 176 -8.13 -13.31 -3.05
CA ASP A 176 -7.72 -12.83 -4.38
C ASP A 176 -6.88 -11.53 -4.33
N VAL A 177 -6.60 -10.99 -3.14
CA VAL A 177 -5.78 -9.79 -2.94
C VAL A 177 -4.37 -10.21 -2.54
N ASP A 178 -3.36 -9.88 -3.37
CA ASP A 178 -1.96 -10.11 -3.01
C ASP A 178 -1.49 -9.08 -1.99
N ILE A 179 -0.75 -9.56 -0.98
CA ILE A 179 -0.31 -8.78 0.17
C ILE A 179 1.21 -8.60 0.13
N TYR A 180 1.66 -7.35 0.17
CA TYR A 180 3.06 -6.97 0.19
C TYR A 180 3.40 -6.29 1.51
N VAL A 181 4.39 -6.79 2.25
CA VAL A 181 4.78 -6.28 3.58
C VAL A 181 6.29 -6.13 3.66
N ALA A 182 6.79 -4.95 4.08
CA ALA A 182 8.23 -4.75 4.25
C ALA A 182 8.78 -5.47 5.49
N GLY A 183 7.95 -5.68 6.51
CA GLY A 183 8.32 -6.47 7.69
C GLY A 183 7.11 -7.08 8.37
N MET A 184 7.24 -8.34 8.79
CA MET A 184 6.23 -9.03 9.60
C MET A 184 6.67 -9.00 11.07
N ASP A 185 5.76 -8.60 11.94
CA ASP A 185 5.93 -8.66 13.39
C ASP A 185 5.19 -9.87 13.98
N GLU A 186 5.44 -10.17 15.25
CA GLU A 186 5.03 -11.45 15.84
C GLU A 186 3.53 -11.52 16.13
N LYS A 187 2.93 -10.41 16.59
CA LYS A 187 1.54 -10.39 17.08
C LYS A 187 1.01 -8.98 17.30
N LEU A 188 -0.27 -8.89 17.61
CA LEU A 188 -0.90 -7.71 18.19
C LEU A 188 -0.88 -7.77 19.72
N ASN A 189 -0.86 -6.59 20.37
CA ASN A 189 -1.14 -6.48 21.79
C ASN A 189 -2.67 -6.39 22.05
N ASP A 190 -3.07 -6.34 23.34
CA ASP A 190 -4.47 -6.31 23.76
C ASP A 190 -5.25 -5.06 23.25
N HIS A 191 -4.52 -4.03 22.80
CA HIS A 191 -5.11 -2.83 22.20
C HIS A 191 -5.10 -2.82 20.67
N GLY A 192 -4.68 -3.93 20.03
CA GLY A 192 -4.63 -4.08 18.59
C GLY A 192 -3.44 -3.39 17.92
N TYR A 193 -2.41 -3.01 18.67
CA TYR A 193 -1.15 -2.49 18.10
C TYR A 193 -0.18 -3.62 17.78
N ILE A 194 0.52 -3.47 16.67
CA ILE A 194 1.58 -4.41 16.24
C ILE A 194 2.76 -4.33 17.22
N VAL A 195 3.23 -5.47 17.71
CA VAL A 195 4.41 -5.61 18.57
C VAL A 195 5.53 -6.26 17.73
N HIS A 196 6.66 -5.61 17.52
CA HIS A 196 7.21 -4.37 18.09
C HIS A 196 6.68 -3.07 17.43
N GLY A 197 6.15 -3.13 16.22
CA GLY A 197 5.40 -2.05 15.60
C GLY A 197 6.18 -0.79 15.20
N LEU A 198 5.41 0.23 14.91
CA LEU A 198 5.86 1.61 14.61
C LEU A 198 5.21 2.65 15.55
N GLY A 199 4.41 2.20 16.53
CA GLY A 199 3.48 3.08 17.24
C GLY A 199 2.30 3.48 16.35
N ASP A 200 1.73 4.68 16.53
CA ASP A 200 0.74 5.22 15.58
C ASP A 200 1.45 5.88 14.40
N ALA A 201 1.39 5.21 13.24
CA ALA A 201 2.06 5.68 12.03
C ALA A 201 1.48 7.01 11.53
N GLY A 202 0.17 7.23 11.66
CA GLY A 202 -0.48 8.48 11.27
C GLY A 202 0.02 9.65 12.10
N ASP A 203 0.05 9.51 13.41
CA ASP A 203 0.57 10.55 14.31
C ASP A 203 2.06 10.82 14.08
N ARG A 204 2.86 9.79 13.83
CA ARG A 204 4.29 9.95 13.52
C ARG A 204 4.53 10.64 12.19
N ILE A 205 3.73 10.31 11.14
CA ILE A 205 3.80 10.95 9.82
C ILE A 205 3.42 12.43 9.93
N PHE A 206 2.34 12.75 10.62
CA PHE A 206 1.75 14.10 10.61
C PHE A 206 2.15 14.97 11.81
N GLY A 207 2.81 14.40 12.81
CA GLY A 207 3.23 15.13 14.01
C GLY A 207 2.04 15.58 14.85
N THR A 208 1.02 14.75 14.98
CA THR A 208 -0.25 15.08 15.66
C THR A 208 -0.28 14.66 17.13
N LYS A 209 0.84 14.21 17.69
CA LYS A 209 1.08 14.01 19.13
C LYS A 209 2.29 14.76 19.59
#